data_1b9b145e447158fbd9b8a6585d57367c
#
_entry.id   1b9b145e447158fbd9b8a6585d57367c
#
_cell.length_a   1.000
_cell.length_b   1.000
_cell.length_c   1.000
_cell.angle_alpha   90.00
_cell.angle_beta   90.00
_cell.angle_gamma   90.00
#
_symmetry.space_group_name_H-M   'P 1'
#
loop_
_entity.id
_entity.type
_entity.pdbx_description
1 polymer ?
#
loop_
_entity_poly.entity_id
_entity_poly.type
_entity_poly.pdbx_seq_one_letter_code
_entity_poly.pdbx_strand_id
1 'polypeptide(L)'
;MKRILLTLCLIGFLMTNLLSQENAIKVDSGYINVDGGKLFYEMAGRGDNIVLLHDGMLDREVWDNQFPLLAMNYRVVRYDRRTYGKSSDPLAPFSDIEDLNQIFIQLNIDKAIVFGMSAGGGLAIDFTLKYPGRVSALILVGAVVNGFYYSPHMMNRGGHLKNPADLSDPQKAIKYFAWDDPYEIYSENVSAKEKFVKILESSQHKSTGNFYIPADRPGANFLSEIKIPVLILVGEYDIPDVHAHSGVIQFGIPKSRREIILNSGHLIPLEQPEAFNRTVFNFLNRMFFNILYSQGMDAAIQYLNIKKAGNPDVKLFNEGEMNAWGYRFLQEGKIKDAVELFKLNVQAYPGSANAFDSLAEAYLKDGQKDMAIKNYEKSLELNPGNDNARKALTELKGGNR
;
A
#
# COMPACT_ATOMS: atom_id res chain seq x y z
N MET A 1 -20.99 -52.66 -0.01
CA MET A 1 -19.80 -51.77 0.25
C MET A 1 -19.46 -50.83 -0.92
N LYS A 2 -19.36 -51.28 -2.19
CA LYS A 2 -19.00 -50.35 -3.31
C LYS A 2 -20.02 -49.22 -3.59
N ARG A 3 -21.34 -49.40 -3.36
CA ARG A 3 -22.34 -48.34 -3.56
C ARG A 3 -22.29 -47.23 -2.49
N ILE A 4 -21.95 -47.58 -1.24
CA ILE A 4 -21.83 -46.61 -0.14
C ILE A 4 -20.61 -45.73 -0.29
N LEU A 5 -19.49 -46.27 -0.81
CA LEU A 5 -18.27 -45.47 -1.08
C LEU A 5 -18.47 -44.44 -2.21
N LEU A 6 -19.21 -44.82 -3.29
CA LEU A 6 -19.51 -43.89 -4.39
C LEU A 6 -20.40 -42.73 -3.94
N THR A 7 -21.37 -42.98 -3.06
CA THR A 7 -22.27 -41.95 -2.54
C THR A 7 -21.56 -40.97 -1.62
N LEU A 8 -20.60 -41.44 -0.78
CA LEU A 8 -19.78 -40.60 0.08
C LEU A 8 -18.79 -39.75 -0.72
N CYS A 9 -18.18 -40.28 -1.80
CA CYS A 9 -17.34 -39.50 -2.69
C CYS A 9 -18.10 -38.42 -3.47
N LEU A 10 -19.36 -38.70 -3.91
CA LEU A 10 -20.18 -37.71 -4.59
C LEU A 10 -20.64 -36.60 -3.62
N ILE A 11 -20.98 -36.89 -2.38
CA ILE A 11 -21.37 -35.92 -1.37
C ILE A 11 -20.15 -35.08 -0.97
N GLY A 12 -18.97 -35.69 -0.82
CA GLY A 12 -17.71 -34.97 -0.57
C GLY A 12 -17.35 -34.01 -1.70
N PHE A 13 -17.52 -34.44 -2.97
CA PHE A 13 -17.25 -33.60 -4.14
C PHE A 13 -18.28 -32.48 -4.33
N LEU A 14 -19.56 -32.75 -3.99
CA LEU A 14 -20.61 -31.72 -3.96
C LEU A 14 -20.39 -30.69 -2.83
N MET A 15 -19.99 -31.12 -1.63
CA MET A 15 -19.70 -30.23 -0.52
C MET A 15 -18.43 -29.37 -0.78
N THR A 16 -17.38 -29.92 -1.38
CA THR A 16 -16.20 -29.13 -1.77
C THR A 16 -16.54 -28.13 -2.86
N ASN A 17 -17.41 -28.46 -3.82
CA ASN A 17 -17.87 -27.50 -4.83
C ASN A 17 -18.84 -26.44 -4.26
N LEU A 18 -19.69 -26.78 -3.30
CA LEU A 18 -20.53 -25.79 -2.60
C LEU A 18 -19.69 -24.83 -1.75
N LEU A 19 -18.68 -25.32 -1.03
CA LEU A 19 -17.77 -24.49 -0.23
C LEU A 19 -16.85 -23.63 -1.11
N SER A 20 -16.55 -24.04 -2.35
CA SER A 20 -15.80 -23.24 -3.30
C SER A 20 -16.66 -22.18 -4.01
N GLN A 21 -17.97 -22.36 -4.11
CA GLN A 21 -18.88 -21.35 -4.69
C GLN A 21 -19.30 -20.27 -3.70
N GLU A 22 -19.28 -20.52 -2.38
CA GLU A 22 -19.69 -19.53 -1.37
C GLU A 22 -18.65 -18.41 -1.13
N ASN A 23 -17.42 -18.53 -1.65
CA ASN A 23 -16.34 -17.53 -1.44
C ASN A 23 -15.88 -16.82 -2.72
N ALA A 24 -16.60 -16.89 -3.81
CA ALA A 24 -16.27 -16.07 -4.99
C ALA A 24 -16.53 -14.58 -4.65
N ILE A 25 -15.46 -13.78 -4.62
CA ILE A 25 -15.56 -12.34 -4.39
C ILE A 25 -16.41 -11.74 -5.52
N LYS A 26 -17.55 -11.15 -5.16
CA LYS A 26 -18.39 -10.47 -6.14
C LYS A 26 -17.67 -9.24 -6.66
N VAL A 27 -17.48 -9.18 -7.97
CA VAL A 27 -16.92 -8.05 -8.68
C VAL A 27 -18.04 -7.25 -9.33
N ASP A 28 -18.16 -5.99 -8.95
CA ASP A 28 -19.01 -5.03 -9.63
C ASP A 28 -18.15 -4.27 -10.66
N SER A 29 -18.69 -4.04 -11.87
CA SER A 29 -17.98 -3.32 -12.93
C SER A 29 -18.91 -2.35 -13.67
N GLY A 30 -18.32 -1.33 -14.27
CA GLY A 30 -19.10 -0.34 -15.00
C GLY A 30 -18.22 0.75 -15.62
N TYR A 31 -18.85 1.86 -15.97
CA TYR A 31 -18.19 3.02 -16.54
C TYR A 31 -18.43 4.26 -15.69
N ILE A 32 -17.39 5.05 -15.49
CA ILE A 32 -17.43 6.41 -14.95
C ILE A 32 -17.42 7.37 -16.13
N ASN A 33 -18.35 8.30 -16.17
CA ASN A 33 -18.36 9.37 -17.18
C ASN A 33 -17.37 10.47 -16.78
N VAL A 34 -16.55 10.87 -17.72
CA VAL A 34 -15.56 11.94 -17.60
C VAL A 34 -15.65 12.87 -18.79
N ASP A 35 -15.08 14.06 -18.69
CA ASP A 35 -15.10 15.02 -19.80
C ASP A 35 -14.49 14.41 -21.07
N GLY A 36 -15.28 14.35 -22.13
CA GLY A 36 -14.88 13.77 -23.41
C GLY A 36 -14.61 12.27 -23.38
N GLY A 37 -15.25 11.49 -22.46
CA GLY A 37 -15.08 10.06 -22.47
C GLY A 37 -15.68 9.30 -21.29
N LYS A 38 -15.27 8.05 -21.14
CA LYS A 38 -15.66 7.17 -20.02
C LYS A 38 -14.52 6.26 -19.63
N LEU A 39 -14.43 5.94 -18.34
CA LEU A 39 -13.42 5.06 -17.74
C LEU A 39 -14.09 3.77 -17.30
N PHE A 40 -13.54 2.64 -17.71
CA PHE A 40 -13.99 1.33 -17.24
C PHE A 40 -13.35 1.02 -15.89
N TYR A 41 -14.16 0.58 -14.93
CA TYR A 41 -13.67 0.15 -13.61
C TYR A 41 -14.21 -1.21 -13.21
N GLU A 42 -13.51 -1.84 -12.28
CA GLU A 42 -13.92 -2.99 -11.50
C GLU A 42 -13.75 -2.69 -10.02
N MET A 43 -14.70 -3.15 -9.21
CA MET A 43 -14.71 -2.93 -7.78
C MET A 43 -15.15 -4.20 -7.05
N ALA A 44 -14.48 -4.50 -5.93
CA ALA A 44 -14.81 -5.65 -5.09
C ALA A 44 -14.47 -5.40 -3.62
N GLY A 45 -15.06 -6.20 -2.74
CA GLY A 45 -14.79 -6.18 -1.31
C GLY A 45 -15.50 -5.06 -0.55
N ARG A 46 -15.12 -4.88 0.72
CA ARG A 46 -15.71 -3.90 1.66
C ARG A 46 -14.63 -3.38 2.60
N GLY A 47 -14.90 -2.26 3.26
CA GLY A 47 -13.99 -1.65 4.23
C GLY A 47 -13.32 -0.40 3.70
N ASP A 48 -12.08 -0.15 4.13
CA ASP A 48 -11.31 1.00 3.64
C ASP A 48 -11.06 0.89 2.15
N ASN A 49 -11.02 2.03 1.47
CA ASN A 49 -10.84 2.05 0.03
C ASN A 49 -9.38 1.89 -0.37
N ILE A 50 -9.16 1.07 -1.40
CA ILE A 50 -7.91 0.99 -2.17
C ILE A 50 -8.23 1.32 -3.61
N VAL A 51 -7.39 2.15 -4.25
CA VAL A 51 -7.47 2.43 -5.69
C VAL A 51 -6.15 2.01 -6.33
N LEU A 52 -6.24 1.18 -7.38
CA LEU A 52 -5.10 0.62 -8.09
C LEU A 52 -4.94 1.29 -9.46
N LEU A 53 -3.77 1.90 -9.69
CA LEU A 53 -3.40 2.59 -10.93
C LEU A 53 -2.36 1.76 -11.66
N HIS A 54 -2.67 1.34 -12.89
CA HIS A 54 -1.77 0.58 -13.74
C HIS A 54 -0.65 1.45 -14.35
N ASP A 55 0.34 0.82 -14.94
CA ASP A 55 1.50 1.42 -15.58
C ASP A 55 1.16 2.15 -16.91
N GLY A 56 2.20 2.43 -17.70
CA GLY A 56 2.09 3.09 -18.99
C GLY A 56 1.95 2.16 -20.20
N MET A 57 1.94 0.83 -20.00
CA MET A 57 1.89 -0.16 -21.09
C MET A 57 0.70 -1.09 -20.98
N LEU A 58 0.36 -1.51 -19.77
CA LEU A 58 -0.71 -2.45 -19.47
C LEU A 58 -1.99 -1.73 -19.06
N ASP A 59 -3.01 -2.49 -18.72
CA ASP A 59 -4.27 -2.00 -18.18
C ASP A 59 -4.48 -2.53 -16.74
N ARG A 60 -5.70 -2.41 -16.20
CA ARG A 60 -6.05 -2.84 -14.85
C ARG A 60 -5.73 -4.31 -14.56
N GLU A 61 -5.58 -5.16 -15.60
CA GLU A 61 -5.33 -6.61 -15.45
C GLU A 61 -3.93 -6.91 -14.89
N VAL A 62 -3.00 -5.94 -14.89
CA VAL A 62 -1.71 -6.07 -14.18
C VAL A 62 -1.91 -6.39 -12.70
N TRP A 63 -3.04 -6.01 -12.12
CA TRP A 63 -3.41 -6.21 -10.72
C TRP A 63 -4.21 -7.49 -10.43
N ASP A 64 -4.36 -8.41 -11.40
CA ASP A 64 -5.19 -9.63 -11.24
C ASP A 64 -4.78 -10.50 -10.06
N ASN A 65 -3.47 -10.58 -9.74
CA ASN A 65 -2.98 -11.35 -8.61
C ASN A 65 -3.26 -10.66 -7.26
N GLN A 66 -3.44 -9.34 -7.25
CA GLN A 66 -3.58 -8.51 -6.04
C GLN A 66 -5.03 -8.18 -5.74
N PHE A 67 -5.81 -7.91 -6.78
CA PHE A 67 -7.18 -7.44 -6.66
C PHE A 67 -8.07 -8.32 -5.79
N PRO A 68 -8.17 -9.67 -6.01
CA PRO A 68 -9.00 -10.52 -5.17
C PRO A 68 -8.47 -10.64 -3.73
N LEU A 69 -7.15 -10.66 -3.53
CA LEU A 69 -6.56 -10.78 -2.20
C LEU A 69 -6.79 -9.52 -1.35
N LEU A 70 -6.64 -8.35 -1.95
CA LEU A 70 -6.94 -7.09 -1.27
C LEU A 70 -8.43 -6.95 -0.99
N ALA A 71 -9.31 -7.41 -1.90
CA ALA A 71 -10.76 -7.34 -1.75
C ALA A 71 -11.31 -8.21 -0.61
N MET A 72 -10.53 -9.12 -0.05
CA MET A 72 -10.92 -9.87 1.16
C MET A 72 -11.08 -8.95 2.39
N ASN A 73 -10.34 -7.83 2.46
CA ASN A 73 -10.30 -6.95 3.64
C ASN A 73 -10.55 -5.47 3.32
N TYR A 74 -10.56 -5.09 2.04
CA TYR A 74 -10.68 -3.71 1.57
C TYR A 74 -11.73 -3.59 0.49
N ARG A 75 -12.29 -2.41 0.31
CA ARG A 75 -13.05 -2.06 -0.89
C ARG A 75 -12.06 -1.61 -1.95
N VAL A 76 -11.79 -2.46 -2.93
CA VAL A 76 -10.76 -2.25 -3.94
C VAL A 76 -11.39 -1.81 -5.25
N VAL A 77 -10.88 -0.74 -5.82
CA VAL A 77 -11.22 -0.25 -7.16
C VAL A 77 -9.97 -0.31 -8.03
N ARG A 78 -10.10 -0.88 -9.22
CA ARG A 78 -9.12 -0.78 -10.29
C ARG A 78 -9.80 -0.29 -11.56
N TYR A 79 -9.13 0.49 -12.37
CA TYR A 79 -9.73 1.01 -13.59
C TYR A 79 -8.69 1.12 -14.72
N ASP A 80 -9.17 1.12 -15.94
CA ASP A 80 -8.36 1.42 -17.11
C ASP A 80 -8.29 2.95 -17.25
N ARG A 81 -7.07 3.50 -17.26
CA ARG A 81 -6.87 4.92 -17.55
C ARG A 81 -7.35 5.20 -18.98
N ARG A 82 -7.56 6.45 -19.30
CA ARG A 82 -8.00 6.85 -20.65
C ARG A 82 -7.03 6.32 -21.71
N THR A 83 -7.55 5.81 -22.81
CA THR A 83 -6.84 5.14 -23.91
C THR A 83 -6.36 3.71 -23.64
N TYR A 84 -6.59 3.18 -22.42
CA TYR A 84 -6.21 1.81 -22.08
C TYR A 84 -7.43 0.89 -21.96
N GLY A 85 -7.21 -0.39 -22.22
CA GLY A 85 -8.19 -1.45 -22.01
C GLY A 85 -9.58 -1.13 -22.57
N LYS A 86 -10.58 -1.14 -21.67
CA LYS A 86 -11.99 -0.87 -22.03
C LYS A 86 -12.40 0.61 -21.93
N SER A 87 -11.51 1.47 -21.46
CA SER A 87 -11.77 2.91 -21.40
C SER A 87 -11.75 3.55 -22.79
N SER A 88 -12.48 4.67 -22.94
CA SER A 88 -12.60 5.34 -24.23
C SER A 88 -11.34 6.14 -24.58
N ASP A 89 -11.21 6.41 -25.87
CA ASP A 89 -10.29 7.43 -26.37
C ASP A 89 -10.79 8.83 -25.96
N PRO A 90 -9.88 9.80 -25.81
CA PRO A 90 -10.28 11.17 -25.50
C PRO A 90 -10.94 11.83 -26.70
N LEU A 91 -12.06 12.50 -26.46
CA LEU A 91 -12.76 13.35 -27.43
C LEU A 91 -12.52 14.84 -27.15
N ALA A 92 -11.86 15.17 -26.04
CA ALA A 92 -11.54 16.51 -25.58
C ALA A 92 -10.26 16.50 -24.73
N PRO A 93 -9.64 17.66 -24.47
CA PRO A 93 -8.51 17.76 -23.53
C PRO A 93 -8.86 17.14 -22.16
N PHE A 94 -7.94 16.34 -21.60
CA PHE A 94 -8.16 15.63 -20.35
C PHE A 94 -6.90 15.59 -19.48
N SER A 95 -7.10 15.40 -18.18
CA SER A 95 -6.06 15.17 -17.21
C SER A 95 -6.34 13.86 -16.46
N ASP A 96 -5.36 12.97 -16.40
CA ASP A 96 -5.45 11.72 -15.59
C ASP A 96 -5.74 12.02 -14.11
N ILE A 97 -5.29 13.16 -13.60
CA ILE A 97 -5.56 13.59 -12.22
C ILE A 97 -7.05 13.87 -12.03
N GLU A 98 -7.68 14.59 -12.97
CA GLU A 98 -9.12 14.87 -12.90
C GLU A 98 -9.95 13.62 -13.19
N ASP A 99 -9.52 12.77 -14.09
CA ASP A 99 -10.14 11.48 -14.34
C ASP A 99 -10.15 10.62 -13.06
N LEU A 100 -9.02 10.54 -12.33
CA LEU A 100 -8.94 9.85 -11.05
C LEU A 100 -9.84 10.52 -10.00
N ASN A 101 -9.93 11.86 -9.98
CA ASN A 101 -10.85 12.58 -9.10
C ASN A 101 -12.31 12.20 -9.38
N GLN A 102 -12.70 12.01 -10.65
CA GLN A 102 -14.04 11.53 -11.00
C GLN A 102 -14.31 10.09 -10.53
N ILE A 103 -13.32 9.20 -10.53
CA ILE A 103 -13.42 7.87 -9.90
C ILE A 103 -13.77 8.01 -8.41
N PHE A 104 -13.08 8.90 -7.69
CA PHE A 104 -13.35 9.15 -6.26
C PHE A 104 -14.77 9.70 -6.03
N ILE A 105 -15.19 10.68 -6.82
CA ILE A 105 -16.48 11.34 -6.69
C ILE A 105 -17.63 10.36 -6.99
N GLN A 106 -17.62 9.73 -8.17
CA GLN A 106 -18.76 8.94 -8.65
C GLN A 106 -18.87 7.59 -7.95
N LEU A 107 -17.76 7.05 -7.41
CA LEU A 107 -17.78 5.85 -6.58
C LEU A 107 -17.91 6.14 -5.08
N ASN A 108 -18.15 7.39 -4.68
CA ASN A 108 -18.29 7.81 -3.29
C ASN A 108 -17.09 7.37 -2.44
N ILE A 109 -15.88 7.64 -2.94
CA ILE A 109 -14.62 7.41 -2.22
C ILE A 109 -14.20 8.74 -1.61
N ASP A 110 -14.34 8.87 -0.31
CA ASP A 110 -13.86 10.07 0.39
C ASP A 110 -12.34 10.06 0.49
N LYS A 111 -11.78 8.95 0.92
CA LYS A 111 -10.34 8.75 1.09
C LYS A 111 -9.94 7.31 0.75
N ALA A 112 -8.75 7.13 0.14
CA ALA A 112 -8.24 5.81 -0.22
C ALA A 112 -6.73 5.67 0.03
N ILE A 113 -6.27 4.43 0.16
CA ILE A 113 -4.89 4.05 -0.09
C ILE A 113 -4.74 3.93 -1.61
N VAL A 114 -3.78 4.62 -2.20
CA VAL A 114 -3.57 4.61 -3.65
C VAL A 114 -2.31 3.82 -3.98
N PHE A 115 -2.47 2.81 -4.83
CA PHE A 115 -1.38 2.06 -5.41
C PHE A 115 -1.11 2.61 -6.80
N GLY A 116 0.13 2.93 -7.10
CA GLY A 116 0.52 3.40 -8.43
C GLY A 116 1.74 2.68 -8.95
N MET A 117 1.59 2.03 -10.11
CA MET A 117 2.69 1.36 -10.77
C MET A 117 3.25 2.22 -11.89
N SER A 118 4.58 2.39 -11.95
CA SER A 118 5.28 3.10 -13.02
C SER A 118 4.68 4.50 -13.28
N ALA A 119 4.13 4.76 -14.46
CA ALA A 119 3.39 5.98 -14.80
C ALA A 119 2.17 6.21 -13.87
N GLY A 120 1.47 5.14 -13.46
CA GLY A 120 0.44 5.22 -12.43
C GLY A 120 0.98 5.67 -11.08
N GLY A 121 2.26 5.41 -10.78
CA GLY A 121 2.95 5.94 -9.60
C GLY A 121 3.16 7.45 -9.68
N GLY A 122 3.55 7.97 -10.84
CA GLY A 122 3.62 9.41 -11.10
C GLY A 122 2.26 10.10 -10.92
N LEU A 123 1.21 9.48 -11.49
CA LEU A 123 -0.17 9.95 -11.29
C LEU A 123 -0.58 9.93 -9.81
N ALA A 124 -0.26 8.88 -9.07
CA ALA A 124 -0.58 8.79 -7.64
C ALA A 124 0.08 9.90 -6.82
N ILE A 125 1.34 10.23 -7.12
CA ILE A 125 2.08 11.33 -6.49
C ILE A 125 1.40 12.67 -6.82
N ASP A 126 1.18 12.97 -8.10
CA ASP A 126 0.60 14.24 -8.54
C ASP A 126 -0.84 14.40 -8.00
N PHE A 127 -1.63 13.33 -8.00
CA PHE A 127 -2.96 13.33 -7.38
C PHE A 127 -2.92 13.64 -5.89
N THR A 128 -1.96 13.04 -5.16
CA THR A 128 -1.79 13.29 -3.73
C THR A 128 -1.43 14.75 -3.45
N LEU A 129 -0.59 15.35 -4.26
CA LEU A 129 -0.20 16.76 -4.14
C LEU A 129 -1.36 17.71 -4.45
N LYS A 130 -2.23 17.37 -5.41
CA LYS A 130 -3.39 18.17 -5.76
C LYS A 130 -4.57 17.98 -4.78
N TYR A 131 -4.77 16.76 -4.30
CA TYR A 131 -5.88 16.36 -3.42
C TYR A 131 -5.39 15.66 -2.14
N PRO A 132 -4.61 16.32 -1.27
CA PRO A 132 -3.95 15.67 -0.13
C PRO A 132 -4.93 15.06 0.89
N GLY A 133 -6.16 15.58 0.97
CA GLY A 133 -7.21 15.04 1.83
C GLY A 133 -7.77 13.69 1.37
N ARG A 134 -7.61 13.34 0.08
CA ARG A 134 -8.18 12.13 -0.51
C ARG A 134 -7.30 10.89 -0.41
N VAL A 135 -6.03 11.03 -0.03
CA VAL A 135 -5.09 9.90 0.02
C VAL A 135 -4.66 9.65 1.46
N SER A 136 -4.80 8.42 1.93
CA SER A 136 -4.42 8.00 3.28
C SER A 136 -3.02 7.37 3.34
N ALA A 137 -2.58 6.73 2.28
CA ALA A 137 -1.23 6.19 2.10
C ALA A 137 -0.96 5.96 0.61
N LEU A 138 0.33 5.89 0.24
CA LEU A 138 0.78 5.55 -1.11
C LEU A 138 1.56 4.23 -1.09
N ILE A 139 1.27 3.36 -2.07
CA ILE A 139 2.09 2.21 -2.43
C ILE A 139 2.58 2.44 -3.86
N LEU A 140 3.87 2.75 -4.01
CA LEU A 140 4.51 3.10 -5.28
C LEU A 140 5.34 1.92 -5.78
N VAL A 141 5.01 1.39 -6.95
CA VAL A 141 5.56 0.14 -7.49
C VAL A 141 6.30 0.42 -8.80
N GLY A 142 7.61 0.29 -8.82
CA GLY A 142 8.41 0.68 -9.98
C GLY A 142 8.09 2.11 -10.44
N ALA A 143 7.73 2.99 -9.50
CA ALA A 143 7.11 4.27 -9.81
C ALA A 143 8.11 5.26 -10.40
N VAL A 144 7.65 5.99 -11.41
CA VAL A 144 8.32 7.21 -11.87
C VAL A 144 7.77 8.42 -11.13
N VAL A 145 8.47 9.54 -11.16
CA VAL A 145 7.99 10.83 -10.65
C VAL A 145 8.09 11.89 -11.74
N ASN A 146 6.97 12.56 -11.99
CA ASN A 146 6.91 13.62 -13.00
C ASN A 146 7.77 14.82 -12.61
N GLY A 147 8.49 15.39 -13.58
CA GLY A 147 9.42 16.48 -13.36
C GLY A 147 10.85 16.06 -13.00
N PHE A 148 11.13 14.76 -12.88
CA PHE A 148 12.48 14.24 -12.82
C PHE A 148 12.95 13.77 -14.20
N TYR A 149 14.26 13.78 -14.40
CA TYR A 149 14.90 13.51 -15.68
C TYR A 149 14.90 12.02 -16.03
N TYR A 150 14.65 11.72 -17.30
CA TYR A 150 14.90 10.41 -17.90
C TYR A 150 16.25 10.38 -18.60
N SER A 151 17.02 9.33 -18.38
CA SER A 151 18.32 9.17 -19.06
C SER A 151 18.13 8.91 -20.56
N PRO A 152 19.21 9.12 -21.36
CA PRO A 152 19.20 8.72 -22.77
C PRO A 152 18.92 7.22 -22.95
N HIS A 153 19.30 6.37 -21.98
CA HIS A 153 18.99 4.95 -21.99
C HIS A 153 17.48 4.71 -21.96
N MET A 154 16.77 5.34 -21.04
CA MET A 154 15.31 5.21 -20.94
C MET A 154 14.60 5.77 -22.17
N MET A 155 15.02 6.94 -22.65
CA MET A 155 14.42 7.60 -23.83
C MET A 155 14.65 6.83 -25.12
N ASN A 156 15.74 6.06 -25.21
CA ASN A 156 16.07 5.25 -26.38
C ASN A 156 15.84 3.75 -26.16
N ARG A 157 15.09 3.38 -25.15
CA ARG A 157 14.74 2.01 -24.83
C ARG A 157 14.01 1.40 -26.04
N GLY A 158 14.56 0.31 -26.59
CA GLY A 158 14.13 -0.21 -27.90
C GLY A 158 14.80 0.42 -29.11
N GLY A 159 15.68 1.42 -28.95
CA GLY A 159 16.36 2.10 -30.07
C GLY A 159 17.39 1.25 -30.81
N HIS A 160 17.76 0.07 -30.30
CA HIS A 160 18.47 -0.96 -31.06
C HIS A 160 17.57 -1.67 -32.08
N LEU A 161 16.26 -1.55 -31.96
CA LEU A 161 15.34 -1.81 -33.07
C LEU A 161 15.56 -0.66 -34.06
N LYS A 162 16.30 -0.91 -35.10
CA LYS A 162 16.82 0.09 -36.06
C LYS A 162 15.77 0.94 -36.76
N ASN A 163 14.49 0.66 -36.54
CA ASN A 163 13.38 1.35 -37.15
C ASN A 163 12.30 1.64 -36.10
N PRO A 164 12.00 2.92 -35.73
CA PRO A 164 10.88 3.27 -34.86
C PRO A 164 9.53 2.71 -35.31
N ALA A 165 9.35 2.46 -36.63
CA ALA A 165 8.18 1.79 -37.17
C ALA A 165 8.00 0.36 -36.64
N ASP A 166 9.07 -0.31 -36.17
CA ASP A 166 9.01 -1.65 -35.62
C ASP A 166 8.35 -1.67 -34.24
N LEU A 167 8.44 -0.61 -33.45
CA LEU A 167 7.71 -0.46 -32.19
C LEU A 167 6.24 -0.09 -32.39
N SER A 168 5.88 0.44 -33.56
CA SER A 168 4.48 0.69 -33.93
C SER A 168 3.75 -0.57 -34.41
N ASP A 169 4.50 -1.64 -34.73
CA ASP A 169 3.96 -2.96 -34.99
C ASP A 169 3.70 -3.68 -33.65
N PRO A 170 2.44 -3.95 -33.28
CA PRO A 170 2.12 -4.53 -31.98
C PRO A 170 2.84 -5.86 -31.69
N GLN A 171 3.00 -6.71 -32.68
CA GLN A 171 3.67 -8.01 -32.50
C GLN A 171 5.18 -7.87 -32.26
N LYS A 172 5.82 -6.92 -32.91
CA LYS A 172 7.23 -6.62 -32.69
C LYS A 172 7.46 -5.93 -31.33
N ALA A 173 6.57 -5.02 -30.94
CA ALA A 173 6.60 -4.39 -29.64
C ALA A 173 6.44 -5.42 -28.50
N ILE A 174 5.45 -6.32 -28.63
CA ILE A 174 5.24 -7.42 -27.69
C ILE A 174 6.48 -8.29 -27.55
N LYS A 175 7.04 -8.73 -28.71
CA LYS A 175 8.26 -9.53 -28.73
C LYS A 175 9.40 -8.81 -28.00
N TYR A 176 9.62 -7.55 -28.32
CA TYR A 176 10.68 -6.78 -27.70
C TYR A 176 10.51 -6.71 -26.18
N PHE A 177 9.40 -6.19 -25.70
CA PHE A 177 9.21 -5.97 -24.27
C PHE A 177 9.08 -7.24 -23.45
N ALA A 178 8.56 -8.32 -24.00
CA ALA A 178 8.41 -9.57 -23.28
C ALA A 178 9.68 -10.44 -23.28
N TRP A 179 10.52 -10.35 -24.32
CA TRP A 179 11.59 -11.34 -24.55
C TRP A 179 12.97 -10.71 -24.72
N ASP A 180 13.05 -9.53 -25.33
CA ASP A 180 14.33 -8.93 -25.72
C ASP A 180 14.76 -7.81 -24.75
N ASP A 181 13.82 -7.16 -24.06
CA ASP A 181 14.10 -6.15 -23.02
C ASP A 181 14.43 -6.84 -21.68
N PRO A 182 15.65 -6.63 -21.13
CA PRO A 182 16.05 -7.33 -19.91
C PRO A 182 15.46 -6.75 -18.63
N TYR A 183 14.79 -5.59 -18.69
CA TYR A 183 14.35 -4.84 -17.54
C TYR A 183 12.86 -4.93 -17.28
N GLU A 184 12.04 -5.15 -18.32
CA GLU A 184 10.58 -5.19 -18.18
C GLU A 184 10.15 -6.41 -17.40
N ILE A 185 10.60 -7.60 -17.80
CA ILE A 185 10.45 -8.85 -17.06
C ILE A 185 11.80 -9.54 -16.99
N TYR A 186 12.39 -9.55 -15.80
CA TYR A 186 13.67 -10.20 -15.57
C TYR A 186 13.54 -11.72 -15.44
N SER A 187 12.50 -12.19 -14.76
CA SER A 187 12.44 -13.56 -14.31
C SER A 187 12.39 -14.57 -15.47
N GLU A 188 12.97 -15.77 -15.23
CA GLU A 188 12.74 -16.96 -16.06
C GLU A 188 11.31 -17.51 -15.88
N ASN A 189 10.44 -16.79 -15.13
CA ASN A 189 9.07 -17.18 -14.91
C ASN A 189 8.25 -17.01 -16.20
N VAL A 190 8.14 -18.11 -16.95
CA VAL A 190 7.39 -18.17 -18.20
C VAL A 190 5.93 -17.74 -18.01
N SER A 191 5.31 -18.10 -16.88
CA SER A 191 3.93 -17.72 -16.58
C SER A 191 3.74 -16.20 -16.47
N ALA A 192 4.70 -15.47 -15.89
CA ALA A 192 4.65 -14.00 -15.84
C ALA A 192 4.77 -13.39 -17.24
N LYS A 193 5.66 -13.93 -18.08
CA LYS A 193 5.82 -13.48 -19.47
C LYS A 193 4.57 -13.75 -20.31
N GLU A 194 4.00 -14.95 -20.21
CA GLU A 194 2.76 -15.29 -20.89
C GLU A 194 1.60 -14.38 -20.49
N LYS A 195 1.48 -14.07 -19.19
CA LYS A 195 0.45 -13.16 -18.70
C LYS A 195 0.69 -11.74 -19.20
N PHE A 196 1.92 -11.27 -19.19
CA PHE A 196 2.29 -9.96 -19.74
C PHE A 196 1.92 -9.85 -21.23
N VAL A 197 2.31 -10.84 -22.05
CA VAL A 197 1.94 -10.90 -23.47
C VAL A 197 0.43 -10.84 -23.65
N LYS A 198 -0.31 -11.65 -22.90
CA LYS A 198 -1.76 -11.69 -22.98
C LYS A 198 -2.41 -10.32 -22.65
N ILE A 199 -1.91 -9.62 -21.65
CA ILE A 199 -2.42 -8.29 -21.30
C ILE A 199 -2.05 -7.29 -22.41
N LEU A 200 -0.82 -7.31 -22.92
CA LEU A 200 -0.41 -6.46 -24.04
C LEU A 200 -1.26 -6.66 -25.29
N GLU A 201 -1.60 -7.90 -25.64
CA GLU A 201 -2.44 -8.23 -26.79
C GLU A 201 -3.89 -7.73 -26.62
N SER A 202 -4.40 -7.76 -25.39
CA SER A 202 -5.75 -7.30 -25.07
C SER A 202 -5.84 -5.78 -24.81
N SER A 203 -4.76 -5.20 -24.30
CA SER A 203 -4.66 -3.81 -23.91
C SER A 203 -4.18 -2.95 -25.10
N GLN A 204 -5.08 -2.57 -25.97
CA GLN A 204 -4.72 -1.65 -27.06
C GLN A 204 -4.53 -0.23 -26.52
N HIS A 205 -3.27 0.13 -26.25
CA HIS A 205 -2.93 1.51 -25.97
C HIS A 205 -3.12 2.33 -27.25
N LYS A 206 -4.01 3.30 -27.17
CA LYS A 206 -4.27 4.23 -28.27
C LYS A 206 -3.58 5.56 -27.95
N SER A 207 -3.17 6.27 -29.00
CA SER A 207 -2.50 7.57 -28.82
C SER A 207 -3.41 8.56 -28.11
N THR A 208 -2.87 9.26 -27.10
CA THR A 208 -3.57 10.39 -26.46
C THR A 208 -3.68 11.60 -27.39
N GLY A 209 -2.92 11.62 -28.49
CA GLY A 209 -2.83 12.80 -29.36
C GLY A 209 -2.38 14.04 -28.58
N ASN A 210 -2.94 15.22 -28.95
CA ASN A 210 -2.68 16.49 -28.27
C ASN A 210 -3.66 16.78 -27.13
N PHE A 211 -4.44 15.78 -26.69
CA PHE A 211 -5.49 15.98 -25.69
C PHE A 211 -4.99 15.85 -24.24
N TYR A 212 -3.81 15.27 -24.00
CA TYR A 212 -3.31 15.09 -22.65
C TYR A 212 -2.83 16.41 -22.03
N ILE A 213 -3.36 16.73 -20.85
CA ILE A 213 -2.96 17.87 -20.04
C ILE A 213 -2.09 17.34 -18.88
N PRO A 214 -0.79 17.67 -18.85
CA PRO A 214 0.09 17.26 -17.76
C PRO A 214 -0.26 17.98 -16.44
N ALA A 215 0.30 17.50 -15.34
CA ALA A 215 0.17 18.16 -14.04
C ALA A 215 0.80 19.56 -14.05
N ASP A 216 0.10 20.54 -13.51
CA ASP A 216 0.61 21.92 -13.34
C ASP A 216 1.81 21.98 -12.38
N ARG A 217 1.84 21.05 -11.42
CA ARG A 217 2.88 20.93 -10.38
C ARG A 217 3.51 19.53 -10.46
N PRO A 218 4.60 19.35 -11.21
CA PRO A 218 5.25 18.05 -11.36
C PRO A 218 5.81 17.58 -10.01
N GLY A 219 5.49 16.34 -9.64
CA GLY A 219 5.68 15.78 -8.30
C GLY A 219 7.10 15.89 -7.75
N ALA A 220 8.14 15.76 -8.59
CA ALA A 220 9.53 15.77 -8.15
C ALA A 220 9.92 17.02 -7.33
N ASN A 221 9.31 18.15 -7.62
CA ASN A 221 9.61 19.42 -6.95
C ASN A 221 8.87 19.61 -5.62
N PHE A 222 7.87 18.77 -5.33
CA PHE A 222 6.97 18.96 -4.20
C PHE A 222 6.83 17.72 -3.30
N LEU A 223 7.68 16.72 -3.47
CA LEU A 223 7.64 15.47 -2.70
C LEU A 223 7.63 15.69 -1.18
N SER A 224 8.30 16.74 -0.71
CA SER A 224 8.36 17.09 0.72
C SER A 224 7.01 17.53 1.31
N GLU A 225 6.02 17.85 0.49
CA GLU A 225 4.66 18.17 0.94
C GLU A 225 3.86 16.90 1.30
N ILE A 226 4.27 15.72 0.81
CA ILE A 226 3.61 14.44 1.09
C ILE A 226 3.96 14.00 2.52
N LYS A 227 2.97 14.00 3.41
CA LYS A 227 3.14 13.65 4.84
C LYS A 227 2.50 12.32 5.23
N ILE A 228 1.76 11.70 4.32
CA ILE A 228 1.12 10.39 4.53
C ILE A 228 2.15 9.26 4.51
N PRO A 229 1.83 8.05 5.03
CA PRO A 229 2.67 6.87 4.88
C PRO A 229 2.90 6.51 3.41
N VAL A 230 4.16 6.23 3.06
CA VAL A 230 4.54 5.83 1.69
C VAL A 230 5.43 4.60 1.72
N LEU A 231 5.02 3.57 0.96
CA LEU A 231 5.83 2.40 0.63
C LEU A 231 6.26 2.49 -0.82
N ILE A 232 7.56 2.36 -1.07
CA ILE A 232 8.17 2.36 -2.40
C ILE A 232 8.73 0.97 -2.65
N LEU A 233 8.27 0.30 -3.71
CA LEU A 233 8.75 -1.00 -4.16
C LEU A 233 9.44 -0.85 -5.50
N VAL A 234 10.61 -1.46 -5.66
CA VAL A 234 11.36 -1.49 -6.92
C VAL A 234 11.89 -2.90 -7.13
N GLY A 235 11.84 -3.42 -8.34
CA GLY A 235 12.44 -4.71 -8.67
C GLY A 235 13.97 -4.64 -8.62
N GLU A 236 14.63 -5.73 -8.25
CA GLU A 236 16.09 -5.80 -8.20
C GLU A 236 16.72 -5.47 -9.56
N TYR A 237 16.11 -5.93 -10.62
CA TYR A 237 16.57 -5.78 -12.01
C TYR A 237 15.71 -4.79 -12.81
N ASP A 238 14.99 -3.90 -12.12
CA ASP A 238 14.18 -2.87 -12.76
C ASP A 238 15.06 -1.90 -13.58
N ILE A 239 14.44 -1.13 -14.44
CA ILE A 239 15.09 -0.14 -15.29
C ILE A 239 15.94 0.79 -14.43
N PRO A 240 17.21 1.07 -14.80
CA PRO A 240 18.10 1.94 -14.02
C PRO A 240 17.48 3.30 -13.66
N ASP A 241 16.71 3.89 -14.58
CA ASP A 241 15.98 5.13 -14.36
C ASP A 241 14.93 4.99 -13.26
N VAL A 242 14.23 3.86 -13.17
CA VAL A 242 13.23 3.60 -12.13
C VAL A 242 13.89 3.50 -10.76
N HIS A 243 15.09 2.91 -10.67
CA HIS A 243 15.89 2.95 -9.45
C HIS A 243 16.24 4.38 -9.05
N ALA A 244 16.63 5.25 -10.02
CA ALA A 244 16.91 6.66 -9.78
C ALA A 244 15.65 7.40 -9.31
N HIS A 245 14.51 7.24 -10.00
CA HIS A 245 13.23 7.81 -9.60
C HIS A 245 12.83 7.38 -8.18
N SER A 246 12.95 6.08 -7.85
CA SER A 246 12.62 5.57 -6.51
C SER A 246 13.52 6.17 -5.43
N GLY A 247 14.78 6.43 -5.75
CA GLY A 247 15.73 7.13 -4.87
C GLY A 247 15.35 8.58 -4.63
N VAL A 248 14.96 9.31 -5.69
CA VAL A 248 14.46 10.70 -5.62
C VAL A 248 13.18 10.78 -4.79
N ILE A 249 12.24 9.86 -5.01
CA ILE A 249 10.99 9.79 -4.22
C ILE A 249 11.32 9.56 -2.74
N GLN A 250 12.22 8.61 -2.43
CA GLN A 250 12.63 8.32 -1.05
C GLN A 250 13.31 9.53 -0.39
N PHE A 251 14.19 10.19 -1.11
CA PHE A 251 14.87 11.39 -0.61
C PHE A 251 13.89 12.53 -0.36
N GLY A 252 12.96 12.76 -1.30
CA GLY A 252 11.95 13.83 -1.21
C GLY A 252 10.88 13.57 -0.15
N ILE A 253 10.62 12.30 0.19
CA ILE A 253 9.70 11.87 1.26
C ILE A 253 10.48 11.11 2.33
N PRO A 254 11.21 11.78 3.24
CA PRO A 254 12.22 11.14 4.12
C PRO A 254 11.68 10.06 5.06
N LYS A 255 10.37 10.08 5.35
CA LYS A 255 9.69 9.08 6.18
C LYS A 255 9.06 7.94 5.37
N SER A 256 9.30 7.90 4.05
CA SER A 256 8.90 6.78 3.22
C SER A 256 9.76 5.54 3.50
N ARG A 257 9.19 4.36 3.24
CA ARG A 257 9.90 3.09 3.30
C ARG A 257 10.14 2.59 1.88
N ARG A 258 11.40 2.31 1.54
CA ARG A 258 11.77 1.74 0.24
C ARG A 258 12.25 0.31 0.43
N GLU A 259 11.75 -0.60 -0.40
CA GLU A 259 12.14 -2.01 -0.45
C GLU A 259 12.42 -2.45 -1.87
N ILE A 260 13.44 -3.31 -2.01
CA ILE A 260 13.79 -3.96 -3.27
C ILE A 260 13.18 -5.37 -3.25
N ILE A 261 12.42 -5.71 -4.29
CA ILE A 261 11.89 -7.05 -4.49
C ILE A 261 12.87 -7.84 -5.33
N LEU A 262 13.45 -8.87 -4.73
CA LEU A 262 14.46 -9.70 -5.38
C LEU A 262 13.87 -10.53 -6.53
N ASN A 263 14.69 -10.84 -7.52
CA ASN A 263 14.34 -11.64 -8.69
C ASN A 263 13.13 -11.06 -9.46
N SER A 264 13.07 -9.75 -9.60
CA SER A 264 12.01 -9.04 -10.32
C SER A 264 12.58 -7.91 -11.14
N GLY A 265 12.05 -7.72 -12.33
CA GLY A 265 12.20 -6.52 -13.14
C GLY A 265 11.13 -5.48 -12.80
N HIS A 266 10.60 -4.83 -13.83
CA HIS A 266 9.63 -3.73 -13.67
C HIS A 266 8.24 -4.21 -13.23
N LEU A 267 7.81 -5.40 -13.70
CA LEU A 267 6.46 -5.92 -13.49
C LEU A 267 6.31 -6.75 -12.20
N ILE A 268 6.77 -6.21 -11.07
CA ILE A 268 6.79 -6.86 -9.75
C ILE A 268 5.48 -7.62 -9.42
N PRO A 269 4.26 -7.06 -9.63
CA PRO A 269 3.01 -7.74 -9.31
C PRO A 269 2.76 -9.03 -10.11
N LEU A 270 3.36 -9.15 -11.28
CA LEU A 270 3.28 -10.34 -12.14
C LEU A 270 4.41 -11.33 -11.85
N GLU A 271 5.62 -10.83 -11.62
CA GLU A 271 6.84 -11.64 -11.49
C GLU A 271 7.00 -12.26 -10.11
N GLN A 272 6.73 -11.49 -9.07
CA GLN A 272 6.91 -11.89 -7.66
C GLN A 272 5.66 -11.57 -6.82
N PRO A 273 4.47 -12.12 -7.21
CA PRO A 273 3.21 -11.75 -6.56
C PRO A 273 3.18 -12.06 -5.07
N GLU A 274 3.81 -13.18 -4.62
CA GLU A 274 3.83 -13.55 -3.21
C GLU A 274 4.72 -12.61 -2.39
N ALA A 275 5.91 -12.24 -2.89
CA ALA A 275 6.81 -11.31 -2.23
C ALA A 275 6.18 -9.91 -2.17
N PHE A 276 5.59 -9.46 -3.27
CA PHE A 276 4.82 -8.23 -3.34
C PHE A 276 3.70 -8.20 -2.30
N ASN A 277 2.81 -9.20 -2.34
CA ASN A 277 1.66 -9.27 -1.43
C ASN A 277 2.10 -9.29 0.03
N ARG A 278 3.10 -10.09 0.39
CA ARG A 278 3.65 -10.14 1.75
C ARG A 278 4.15 -8.77 2.21
N THR A 279 4.91 -8.06 1.38
CA THR A 279 5.46 -6.74 1.72
C THR A 279 4.35 -5.71 1.88
N VAL A 280 3.39 -5.69 0.96
CA VAL A 280 2.24 -4.79 1.00
C VAL A 280 1.36 -5.07 2.23
N PHE A 281 0.99 -6.33 2.50
CA PHE A 281 0.18 -6.65 3.68
C PHE A 281 0.90 -6.34 4.98
N ASN A 282 2.23 -6.54 5.06
CA ASN A 282 3.00 -6.10 6.22
C ASN A 282 2.92 -4.58 6.43
N PHE A 283 2.95 -3.80 5.36
CA PHE A 283 2.79 -2.34 5.45
C PHE A 283 1.35 -1.97 5.87
N LEU A 284 0.34 -2.57 5.25
CA LEU A 284 -1.08 -2.30 5.55
C LEU A 284 -1.46 -2.69 6.99
N ASN A 285 -0.99 -3.84 7.47
CA ASN A 285 -1.25 -4.33 8.82
C ASN A 285 -0.57 -3.46 9.90
N ARG A 286 0.44 -2.70 9.53
CA ARG A 286 1.15 -1.78 10.43
C ARG A 286 0.76 -0.32 10.22
N MET A 287 -0.41 -0.06 9.64
CA MET A 287 -0.83 1.29 9.28
C MET A 287 -0.85 2.26 10.47
N PHE A 288 -1.24 1.80 11.66
CA PHE A 288 -1.16 2.62 12.88
C PHE A 288 0.27 3.16 13.11
N PHE A 289 1.28 2.28 13.05
CA PHE A 289 2.68 2.68 13.25
C PHE A 289 3.23 3.49 12.07
N ASN A 290 2.79 3.20 10.85
CA ASN A 290 3.19 3.98 9.67
C ASN A 290 2.67 5.42 9.77
N ILE A 291 1.42 5.61 10.23
CA ILE A 291 0.84 6.93 10.50
C ILE A 291 1.57 7.61 11.67
N LEU A 292 1.79 6.89 12.77
CA LEU A 292 2.54 7.39 13.91
C LEU A 292 3.93 7.91 13.50
N TYR A 293 4.64 7.16 12.67
CA TYR A 293 5.95 7.53 12.17
C TYR A 293 5.91 8.74 11.22
N SER A 294 4.95 8.74 10.28
CA SER A 294 4.89 9.77 9.22
C SER A 294 4.21 11.05 9.67
N GLN A 295 3.13 10.97 10.48
CA GLN A 295 2.25 12.08 10.83
C GLN A 295 2.23 12.41 12.32
N GLY A 296 2.71 11.50 13.19
CA GLY A 296 2.77 11.70 14.65
C GLY A 296 1.59 11.10 15.42
N MET A 297 1.61 11.34 16.74
CA MET A 297 0.71 10.68 17.71
C MET A 297 -0.76 11.03 17.49
N ASP A 298 -1.08 12.30 17.28
CA ASP A 298 -2.48 12.74 17.15
C ASP A 298 -3.16 12.07 15.94
N ALA A 299 -2.46 11.98 14.81
CA ALA A 299 -2.96 11.32 13.60
C ALA A 299 -3.14 9.80 13.81
N ALA A 300 -2.22 9.14 14.53
CA ALA A 300 -2.33 7.73 14.86
C ALA A 300 -3.51 7.44 15.79
N ILE A 301 -3.73 8.28 16.79
CA ILE A 301 -4.89 8.19 17.71
C ILE A 301 -6.20 8.42 16.92
N GLN A 302 -6.24 9.41 16.05
CA GLN A 302 -7.41 9.65 15.20
C GLN A 302 -7.74 8.43 14.32
N TYR A 303 -6.72 7.83 13.69
CA TYR A 303 -6.87 6.60 12.91
C TYR A 303 -7.43 5.45 13.78
N LEU A 304 -6.87 5.23 14.97
CA LEU A 304 -7.36 4.21 15.91
C LEU A 304 -8.83 4.44 16.29
N ASN A 305 -9.21 5.68 16.58
CA ASN A 305 -10.58 6.03 16.95
C ASN A 305 -11.57 5.77 15.80
N ILE A 306 -11.20 6.11 14.55
CA ILE A 306 -12.00 5.80 13.36
C ILE A 306 -12.20 4.29 13.23
N LYS A 307 -11.14 3.50 13.41
CA LYS A 307 -11.22 2.05 13.32
C LYS A 307 -12.08 1.42 14.42
N LYS A 308 -11.94 1.91 15.66
CA LYS A 308 -12.77 1.47 16.80
C LYS A 308 -14.23 1.86 16.65
N ALA A 309 -14.55 2.97 16.00
CA ALA A 309 -15.94 3.36 15.72
C ALA A 309 -16.63 2.36 14.76
N GLY A 310 -15.90 1.78 13.81
CA GLY A 310 -16.40 0.74 12.91
C GLY A 310 -16.35 -0.68 13.52
N ASN A 311 -15.37 -0.95 14.39
CA ASN A 311 -15.20 -2.21 15.09
C ASN A 311 -14.54 -1.96 16.46
N PRO A 312 -15.32 -1.94 17.56
CA PRO A 312 -14.80 -1.67 18.90
C PRO A 312 -13.68 -2.61 19.36
N ASP A 313 -13.69 -3.85 18.89
CA ASP A 313 -12.73 -4.89 19.26
C ASP A 313 -11.50 -4.95 18.34
N VAL A 314 -11.36 -4.00 17.43
CA VAL A 314 -10.23 -3.98 16.51
C VAL A 314 -8.88 -3.87 17.25
N LYS A 315 -7.97 -4.79 16.94
CA LYS A 315 -6.59 -4.77 17.40
C LYS A 315 -5.68 -4.38 16.25
N LEU A 316 -5.19 -3.13 16.26
CA LEU A 316 -4.31 -2.60 15.21
C LEU A 316 -2.82 -2.80 15.51
N PHE A 317 -2.49 -3.35 16.68
CA PHE A 317 -1.12 -3.56 17.15
C PHE A 317 -1.08 -4.69 18.17
N ASN A 318 0.10 -5.25 18.38
CA ASN A 318 0.36 -6.16 19.48
C ASN A 318 1.11 -5.45 20.63
N GLU A 319 1.07 -6.06 21.83
CA GLU A 319 1.69 -5.50 23.04
C GLU A 319 3.17 -5.20 22.86
N GLY A 320 3.92 -6.14 22.28
CA GLY A 320 5.36 -6.01 22.10
C GLY A 320 5.75 -4.87 21.16
N GLU A 321 4.99 -4.66 20.07
CA GLU A 321 5.22 -3.53 19.16
C GLU A 321 4.95 -2.20 19.84
N MET A 322 3.87 -2.09 20.61
CA MET A 322 3.57 -0.86 21.36
C MET A 322 4.66 -0.56 22.38
N ASN A 323 5.14 -1.58 23.09
CA ASN A 323 6.27 -1.42 24.01
C ASN A 323 7.53 -0.94 23.30
N ALA A 324 7.91 -1.57 22.19
CA ALA A 324 9.09 -1.19 21.42
C ALA A 324 9.03 0.27 20.95
N TRP A 325 7.89 0.73 20.45
CA TRP A 325 7.69 2.13 20.07
C TRP A 325 7.70 3.09 21.26
N GLY A 326 7.07 2.71 22.37
CA GLY A 326 7.08 3.50 23.60
C GLY A 326 8.50 3.72 24.12
N TYR A 327 9.32 2.67 24.22
CA TYR A 327 10.71 2.78 24.65
C TYR A 327 11.58 3.56 23.64
N ARG A 328 11.36 3.40 22.36
CA ARG A 328 12.01 4.24 21.35
C ARG A 328 11.73 5.72 21.58
N PHE A 329 10.48 6.09 21.85
CA PHE A 329 10.10 7.48 22.13
C PHE A 329 10.75 7.99 23.44
N LEU A 330 10.85 7.15 24.48
CA LEU A 330 11.59 7.51 25.68
C LEU A 330 13.07 7.78 25.39
N GLN A 331 13.71 6.99 24.54
CA GLN A 331 15.10 7.19 24.10
C GLN A 331 15.27 8.46 23.27
N GLU A 332 14.27 8.80 22.44
CA GLU A 332 14.24 10.04 21.63
C GLU A 332 13.85 11.29 22.46
N GLY A 333 13.58 11.15 23.75
CA GLY A 333 13.14 12.26 24.62
C GLY A 333 11.68 12.70 24.40
N LYS A 334 10.89 11.95 23.61
CA LYS A 334 9.45 12.18 23.36
C LYS A 334 8.60 11.58 24.45
N ILE A 335 8.80 12.04 25.70
CA ILE A 335 8.23 11.40 26.89
C ILE A 335 6.71 11.36 26.85
N LYS A 336 6.06 12.46 26.44
CA LYS A 336 4.59 12.55 26.37
C LYS A 336 4.00 11.56 25.37
N ASP A 337 4.61 11.43 24.18
CA ASP A 337 4.19 10.46 23.16
C ASP A 337 4.37 9.01 23.68
N ALA A 338 5.45 8.75 24.40
CA ALA A 338 5.67 7.45 25.03
C ALA A 338 4.58 7.11 26.06
N VAL A 339 4.22 8.06 26.91
CA VAL A 339 3.12 7.89 27.89
C VAL A 339 1.81 7.57 27.15
N GLU A 340 1.47 8.30 26.08
CA GLU A 340 0.26 8.00 25.30
C GLU A 340 0.28 6.61 24.66
N LEU A 341 1.41 6.17 24.08
CA LEU A 341 1.54 4.82 23.56
C LEU A 341 1.35 3.74 24.62
N PHE A 342 1.98 3.89 25.78
CA PHE A 342 1.84 2.91 26.87
C PHE A 342 0.43 2.94 27.48
N LYS A 343 -0.28 4.09 27.52
CA LYS A 343 -1.72 4.14 27.86
C LYS A 343 -2.55 3.31 26.89
N LEU A 344 -2.33 3.48 25.58
CA LEU A 344 -3.03 2.69 24.57
C LEU A 344 -2.72 1.19 24.73
N ASN A 345 -1.48 0.84 25.11
CA ASN A 345 -1.08 -0.54 25.36
C ASN A 345 -1.83 -1.15 26.55
N VAL A 346 -1.88 -0.44 27.67
CA VAL A 346 -2.65 -0.86 28.87
C VAL A 346 -4.14 -1.02 28.56
N GLN A 347 -4.72 -0.09 27.77
CA GLN A 347 -6.13 -0.20 27.35
C GLN A 347 -6.41 -1.45 26.49
N ALA A 348 -5.48 -1.81 25.60
CA ALA A 348 -5.61 -2.97 24.74
C ALA A 348 -5.29 -4.29 25.43
N TYR A 349 -4.42 -4.26 26.47
CA TYR A 349 -3.92 -5.42 27.22
C TYR A 349 -4.04 -5.20 28.74
N PRO A 350 -5.26 -5.06 29.29
CA PRO A 350 -5.46 -4.71 30.71
C PRO A 350 -5.02 -5.80 31.69
N GLY A 351 -4.76 -7.01 31.21
CA GLY A 351 -4.21 -8.13 32.00
C GLY A 351 -2.69 -8.24 31.95
N SER A 352 -1.99 -7.36 31.25
CA SER A 352 -0.53 -7.43 31.09
C SER A 352 0.20 -6.64 32.20
N ALA A 353 0.89 -7.35 33.10
CA ALA A 353 1.79 -6.72 34.08
C ALA A 353 2.88 -5.88 33.42
N ASN A 354 3.41 -6.35 32.28
CA ASN A 354 4.45 -5.68 31.54
C ASN A 354 3.97 -4.34 30.93
N ALA A 355 2.73 -4.28 30.44
CA ALA A 355 2.18 -3.02 29.92
C ALA A 355 2.06 -1.96 31.01
N PHE A 356 1.63 -2.33 32.22
CA PHE A 356 1.56 -1.42 33.38
C PHE A 356 2.95 -1.01 33.87
N ASP A 357 3.93 -1.92 33.89
CA ASP A 357 5.30 -1.63 34.25
C ASP A 357 5.93 -0.57 33.32
N SER A 358 5.79 -0.77 32.00
CA SER A 358 6.28 0.16 30.99
C SER A 358 5.60 1.55 31.09
N LEU A 359 4.29 1.59 31.38
CA LEU A 359 3.57 2.86 31.60
C LEU A 359 4.07 3.55 32.86
N ALA A 360 4.37 2.79 33.94
CA ALA A 360 4.91 3.34 35.17
C ALA A 360 6.29 3.98 34.95
N GLU A 361 7.18 3.32 34.19
CA GLU A 361 8.48 3.90 33.83
C GLU A 361 8.33 5.21 33.04
N ALA A 362 7.40 5.26 32.10
CA ALA A 362 7.16 6.46 31.31
C ALA A 362 6.63 7.62 32.17
N TYR A 363 5.69 7.34 33.09
CA TYR A 363 5.22 8.35 34.05
C TYR A 363 6.33 8.83 34.97
N LEU A 364 7.22 7.94 35.40
CA LEU A 364 8.36 8.34 36.24
C LEU A 364 9.30 9.30 35.49
N LYS A 365 9.57 9.02 34.20
CA LYS A 365 10.37 9.90 33.35
C LYS A 365 9.66 11.23 33.06
N ASP A 366 8.32 11.24 33.03
CA ASP A 366 7.50 12.45 32.89
C ASP A 366 7.32 13.25 34.20
N GLY A 367 7.94 12.79 35.30
CA GLY A 367 7.85 13.43 36.61
C GLY A 367 6.53 13.15 37.37
N GLN A 368 5.64 12.32 36.83
CA GLN A 368 4.34 11.99 37.40
C GLN A 368 4.45 10.81 38.41
N LYS A 369 5.09 11.08 39.57
CA LYS A 369 5.44 10.07 40.57
C LYS A 369 4.23 9.26 41.06
N ASP A 370 3.09 9.91 41.32
CA ASP A 370 1.89 9.23 41.85
C ASP A 370 1.29 8.27 40.82
N MET A 371 1.30 8.66 39.53
CA MET A 371 0.86 7.81 38.44
C MET A 371 1.79 6.64 38.22
N ALA A 372 3.10 6.83 38.35
CA ALA A 372 4.07 5.76 38.31
C ALA A 372 3.84 4.72 39.41
N ILE A 373 3.69 5.16 40.66
CA ILE A 373 3.40 4.28 41.83
C ILE A 373 2.15 3.43 41.56
N LYS A 374 1.03 4.07 41.12
CA LYS A 374 -0.23 3.36 40.86
C LYS A 374 -0.07 2.27 39.79
N ASN A 375 0.70 2.53 38.74
CA ASN A 375 0.89 1.56 37.66
C ASN A 375 1.88 0.45 38.05
N TYR A 376 2.93 0.72 38.84
CA TYR A 376 3.80 -0.33 39.42
C TYR A 376 3.03 -1.23 40.38
N GLU A 377 2.14 -0.66 41.23
CA GLU A 377 1.27 -1.44 42.12
C GLU A 377 0.37 -2.37 41.31
N LYS A 378 -0.22 -1.87 40.20
CA LYS A 378 -1.06 -2.68 39.31
C LYS A 378 -0.24 -3.79 38.62
N SER A 379 0.99 -3.47 38.21
CA SER A 379 1.89 -4.49 37.64
C SER A 379 2.17 -5.61 38.63
N LEU A 380 2.45 -5.30 39.91
CA LEU A 380 2.66 -6.30 40.95
C LEU A 380 1.39 -7.07 41.32
N GLU A 381 0.21 -6.46 41.26
CA GLU A 381 -1.07 -7.15 41.41
C GLU A 381 -1.24 -8.24 40.36
N LEU A 382 -0.90 -7.93 39.10
CA LEU A 382 -1.01 -8.85 37.95
C LEU A 382 0.12 -9.88 37.93
N ASN A 383 1.32 -9.51 38.34
CA ASN A 383 2.48 -10.39 38.45
C ASN A 383 3.27 -10.10 39.75
N PRO A 384 2.99 -10.81 40.83
CA PRO A 384 3.72 -10.63 42.08
C PRO A 384 5.24 -10.90 42.00
N GLY A 385 5.70 -11.57 40.94
CA GLY A 385 7.11 -11.83 40.65
C GLY A 385 7.84 -10.69 39.92
N ASN A 386 7.19 -9.54 39.65
CA ASN A 386 7.85 -8.42 38.98
C ASN A 386 8.80 -7.67 39.93
N ASP A 387 10.07 -8.09 39.95
CA ASP A 387 11.10 -7.51 40.79
C ASP A 387 11.45 -6.07 40.44
N ASN A 388 11.31 -5.69 39.13
CA ASN A 388 11.53 -4.34 38.68
C ASN A 388 10.53 -3.37 39.33
N ALA A 389 9.24 -3.69 39.24
CA ALA A 389 8.18 -2.89 39.86
C ALA A 389 8.34 -2.82 41.39
N ARG A 390 8.73 -3.92 42.05
CA ARG A 390 8.95 -3.97 43.50
C ARG A 390 10.09 -3.04 43.92
N LYS A 391 11.22 -3.09 43.21
CA LYS A 391 12.37 -2.22 43.46
C LYS A 391 12.01 -0.74 43.25
N ALA A 392 11.37 -0.40 42.10
CA ALA A 392 10.93 0.95 41.82
C ALA A 392 9.99 1.53 42.88
N LEU A 393 9.01 0.72 43.35
CA LEU A 393 8.11 1.15 44.42
C LEU A 393 8.82 1.39 45.76
N THR A 394 9.81 0.55 46.10
CA THR A 394 10.60 0.74 47.32
C THR A 394 11.38 2.04 47.30
N GLU A 395 11.99 2.39 46.17
CA GLU A 395 12.72 3.62 45.98
C GLU A 395 11.78 4.85 46.00
N LEU A 396 10.63 4.76 45.31
CA LEU A 396 9.66 5.85 45.24
C LEU A 396 8.96 6.16 46.54
N LYS A 397 8.68 5.12 47.37
CA LYS A 397 8.02 5.29 48.67
C LYS A 397 9.03 5.51 49.81
N GLY A 398 10.27 5.04 49.67
CA GLY A 398 11.33 5.20 50.68
C GLY A 398 12.03 6.55 50.68
N GLY A 399 11.98 7.30 49.57
CA GLY A 399 12.57 8.64 49.44
C GLY A 399 11.81 9.78 50.13
N ASN A 400 10.79 9.49 50.91
CA ASN A 400 10.04 10.41 51.75
C ASN A 400 10.38 10.32 53.24
N ARG A 401 11.58 9.85 53.58
CA ARG A 401 12.09 9.91 54.99
C ARG A 401 13.25 10.90 55.10
#